data_61558cb4008ac32a61afa8e34fc04313
#
_entry.id   61558cb4008ac32a61afa8e34fc04313
#
_cell.length_a   1.000
_cell.length_b   1.000
_cell.length_c   1.000
_cell.angle_alpha   90.00
_cell.angle_beta   90.00
_cell.angle_gamma   90.00
#
_symmetry.space_group_name_H-M   'P 1'
#
loop_
_entity.id
_entity.type
_entity.pdbx_description
1 polymer ?
#
loop_
_entity_poly.entity_id
_entity_poly.type
_entity_poly.pdbx_seq_one_letter_code
_entity_poly.pdbx_strand_id
1 'polypeptide(L)'
;MKTNRQSKIIEIIQKNDRKEYPVKKYAELFIETQATVSRDIRELKLTKIPTAGGRQKYAVITDAPENLSKKYERVLREGFLSMDMAQNILVIKTVSGMASAVCAAIDAMKMREIVGSIAGDDTIMCAIRTVDDTYAVMKKIRRIVE
;
A
#
# COMPACT_ATOMS: atom_id res chain seq x y z
N MET A 1 -1.22 29.02 -5.71
CA MET A 1 0.12 28.89 -6.34
C MET A 1 0.96 27.77 -5.77
N LYS A 2 1.14 27.64 -4.47
CA LYS A 2 1.92 26.56 -3.82
C LYS A 2 1.39 25.16 -4.16
N THR A 3 0.11 24.92 -4.00
CA THR A 3 -0.55 23.62 -4.28
C THR A 3 -0.38 23.17 -5.74
N ASN A 4 -0.46 24.11 -6.68
CA ASN A 4 -0.31 23.81 -8.10
C ASN A 4 1.15 23.42 -8.44
N ARG A 5 2.13 24.03 -7.79
CA ARG A 5 3.55 23.69 -7.97
C ARG A 5 3.86 22.32 -7.35
N GLN A 6 3.35 22.03 -6.17
CA GLN A 6 3.51 20.73 -5.50
C GLN A 6 2.89 19.60 -6.33
N SER A 7 1.70 19.79 -6.89
CA SER A 7 1.06 18.82 -7.78
C SER A 7 1.88 18.56 -9.03
N LYS A 8 2.47 19.60 -9.63
CA LYS A 8 3.37 19.46 -10.79
C LYS A 8 4.67 18.75 -10.47
N ILE A 9 5.24 18.96 -9.27
CA ILE A 9 6.44 18.23 -8.82
C ILE A 9 6.12 16.72 -8.74
N ILE A 10 5.00 16.35 -8.15
CA ILE A 10 4.55 14.96 -8.07
C ILE A 10 4.34 14.38 -9.47
N GLU A 11 3.67 15.10 -10.36
CA GLU A 11 3.42 14.67 -11.74
C GLU A 11 4.72 14.42 -12.52
N ILE A 12 5.71 15.31 -12.38
CA ILE A 12 7.01 15.14 -13.03
C ILE A 12 7.75 13.92 -12.50
N ILE A 13 7.70 13.68 -11.19
CA ILE A 13 8.33 12.53 -10.56
C ILE A 13 7.66 11.22 -11.01
N GLN A 14 6.34 11.18 -11.07
CA GLN A 14 5.58 10.00 -11.49
C GLN A 14 5.72 9.69 -12.99
N LYS A 15 5.77 10.72 -13.86
CA LYS A 15 5.93 10.54 -15.31
C LYS A 15 7.36 10.19 -15.74
N ASN A 16 8.36 10.59 -14.97
CA ASN A 16 9.77 10.44 -15.33
C ASN A 16 10.49 9.40 -14.45
N ASP A 17 9.99 8.17 -14.42
CA ASP A 17 10.56 7.08 -13.63
C ASP A 17 12.04 6.77 -13.96
N ARG A 18 12.55 7.22 -15.11
CA ARG A 18 13.92 6.98 -15.58
C ARG A 18 14.85 8.19 -15.54
N LYS A 19 14.38 9.40 -15.22
CA LYS A 19 15.21 10.61 -15.22
C LYS A 19 15.38 11.18 -13.81
N GLU A 20 16.61 11.43 -13.47
CA GLU A 20 17.03 12.05 -12.21
C GLU A 20 17.02 13.56 -12.37
N TYR A 21 16.21 14.26 -11.57
CA TYR A 21 16.23 15.71 -11.52
C TYR A 21 16.78 16.17 -10.16
N PRO A 22 17.94 16.83 -10.13
CA PRO A 22 18.40 17.52 -8.92
C PRO A 22 17.48 18.69 -8.59
N VAL A 23 17.44 19.12 -7.33
CA VAL A 23 16.60 20.24 -6.86
C VAL A 23 16.75 21.49 -7.73
N LYS A 24 17.99 21.75 -8.19
CA LYS A 24 18.28 22.87 -9.10
C LYS A 24 17.41 22.82 -10.38
N LYS A 25 17.21 21.66 -10.95
CA LYS A 25 16.45 21.51 -12.19
C LYS A 25 14.94 21.72 -11.99
N TYR A 26 14.40 21.32 -10.84
CA TYR A 26 13.02 21.68 -10.47
C TYR A 26 12.87 23.18 -10.26
N ALA A 27 13.85 23.83 -9.62
CA ALA A 27 13.84 25.29 -9.43
C ALA A 27 13.84 26.04 -10.77
N GLU A 28 14.64 25.59 -11.72
CA GLU A 28 14.68 26.15 -13.09
C GLU A 28 13.34 25.95 -13.82
N LEU A 29 12.74 24.76 -13.74
CA LEU A 29 11.46 24.45 -14.38
C LEU A 29 10.29 25.30 -13.87
N PHE A 30 10.33 25.70 -12.60
CA PHE A 30 9.26 26.48 -11.98
C PHE A 30 9.59 27.97 -11.82
N ILE A 31 10.77 28.41 -12.29
CA ILE A 31 11.26 29.79 -12.12
C ILE A 31 11.23 30.20 -10.63
N GLU A 32 11.70 29.31 -9.77
CA GLU A 32 11.67 29.44 -8.31
C GLU A 32 13.07 29.28 -7.71
N THR A 33 13.23 29.66 -6.46
CA THR A 33 14.48 29.43 -5.74
C THR A 33 14.63 27.97 -5.33
N GLN A 34 15.88 27.49 -5.26
CA GLN A 34 16.17 26.14 -4.74
C GLN A 34 15.65 25.93 -3.31
N ALA A 35 15.68 26.98 -2.48
CA ALA A 35 15.14 26.93 -1.12
C ALA A 35 13.62 26.66 -1.10
N THR A 36 12.86 27.30 -2.01
CA THR A 36 11.42 27.11 -2.14
C THR A 36 11.10 25.68 -2.57
N VAL A 37 11.77 25.17 -3.59
CA VAL A 37 11.57 23.79 -4.07
C VAL A 37 12.01 22.76 -3.03
N SER A 38 13.09 23.01 -2.28
CA SER A 38 13.52 22.12 -1.19
C SER A 38 12.50 22.05 -0.05
N ARG A 39 11.81 23.15 0.24
CA ARG A 39 10.68 23.13 1.21
C ARG A 39 9.52 22.30 0.69
N ASP A 40 9.14 22.49 -0.57
CA ASP A 40 8.06 21.72 -1.19
C ASP A 40 8.38 20.22 -1.17
N ILE A 41 9.59 19.82 -1.50
CA ILE A 41 10.06 18.42 -1.46
C ILE A 41 9.95 17.85 -0.04
N ARG A 42 10.31 18.61 1.00
CA ARG A 42 10.15 18.15 2.39
C ARG A 42 8.69 18.03 2.80
N GLU A 43 7.86 19.02 2.46
CA GLU A 43 6.43 19.00 2.79
C GLU A 43 5.71 17.84 2.11
N LEU A 44 6.10 17.51 0.88
CA LEU A 44 5.59 16.36 0.13
C LEU A 44 6.17 15.04 0.62
N LYS A 45 7.07 15.04 1.62
CA LYS A 45 7.76 13.86 2.15
C LYS A 45 8.43 13.02 1.07
N LEU A 46 9.00 13.69 0.05
CA LEU A 46 9.73 13.01 -1.01
C LEU A 46 11.08 12.52 -0.48
N THR A 47 11.43 11.29 -0.80
CA THR A 47 12.71 10.66 -0.40
C THR A 47 13.60 10.44 -1.61
N LYS A 48 14.91 10.48 -1.38
CA LYS A 48 15.90 10.07 -2.37
C LYS A 48 16.05 8.56 -2.35
N ILE A 49 15.82 7.93 -3.48
CA ILE A 49 16.07 6.50 -3.66
C ILE A 49 17.24 6.28 -4.62
N PRO A 50 18.09 5.27 -4.37
CA PRO A 50 19.17 4.93 -5.29
C PRO A 50 18.61 4.36 -6.59
N THR A 51 19.25 4.74 -7.71
CA THR A 51 18.96 4.17 -9.03
C THR A 51 20.02 3.12 -9.39
N ALA A 52 19.72 2.28 -10.37
CA ALA A 52 20.64 1.24 -10.85
C ALA A 52 22.00 1.78 -11.34
N GLY A 53 22.12 3.06 -11.62
CA GLY A 53 23.36 3.75 -12.00
C GLY A 53 24.14 4.39 -10.85
N GLY A 54 23.80 4.12 -9.59
CA GLY A 54 24.46 4.70 -8.40
C GLY A 54 24.09 6.17 -8.14
N ARG A 55 23.19 6.76 -8.89
CA ARG A 55 22.64 8.09 -8.67
C ARG A 55 21.38 8.02 -7.79
N GLN A 56 20.91 9.16 -7.33
CA GLN A 56 19.71 9.24 -6.49
C GLN A 56 18.62 10.04 -7.22
N LYS A 57 17.38 9.51 -7.19
CA LYS A 57 16.19 10.22 -7.66
C LYS A 57 15.23 10.48 -6.51
N TYR A 58 14.45 11.56 -6.60
CA TYR A 58 13.33 11.75 -5.70
C TYR A 58 12.19 10.82 -6.07
N ALA A 59 11.65 10.16 -5.08
CA ALA A 59 10.43 9.38 -5.21
C ALA A 59 9.40 9.89 -4.22
N VAL A 60 8.15 9.90 -4.64
CA VAL A 60 7.05 10.00 -3.70
C VAL A 60 7.16 8.74 -2.84
N ILE A 61 7.30 8.89 -1.53
CA ILE A 61 6.93 7.81 -0.64
C ILE A 61 5.38 7.77 -0.63
N THR A 62 4.82 7.33 -1.71
CA THR A 62 3.74 6.42 -1.58
C THR A 62 4.43 5.15 -1.10
N ASP A 63 4.05 4.63 0.06
CA ASP A 63 4.15 3.18 0.25
C ASP A 63 3.67 2.63 -1.08
N ALA A 64 4.63 2.22 -1.92
CA ALA A 64 4.28 1.96 -3.31
C ALA A 64 3.21 0.89 -3.24
N PRO A 65 1.99 1.10 -3.79
CA PRO A 65 0.89 0.17 -3.60
C PRO A 65 1.33 -1.26 -3.92
N GLU A 66 2.28 -1.42 -4.83
CA GLU A 66 2.86 -2.71 -5.18
C GLU A 66 3.76 -3.33 -4.09
N ASN A 67 4.58 -2.56 -3.40
CA ASN A 67 5.46 -3.12 -2.36
C ASN A 67 4.68 -3.42 -1.08
N LEU A 68 3.70 -2.60 -0.74
CA LEU A 68 2.81 -2.84 0.39
C LEU A 68 1.89 -4.03 0.09
N SER A 69 1.33 -4.11 -1.11
CA SER A 69 0.54 -5.24 -1.59
C SER A 69 1.33 -6.55 -1.51
N LYS A 70 2.53 -6.61 -2.05
CA LYS A 70 3.40 -7.80 -2.00
C LYS A 70 3.76 -8.21 -0.58
N LYS A 71 4.00 -7.25 0.32
CA LYS A 71 4.24 -7.53 1.74
C LYS A 71 3.02 -8.18 2.40
N TYR A 72 1.84 -7.65 2.17
CA TYR A 72 0.60 -8.19 2.72
C TYR A 72 0.24 -9.55 2.12
N GLU A 73 0.43 -9.73 0.82
CA GLU A 73 0.26 -11.03 0.17
C GLU A 73 1.19 -12.09 0.78
N ARG A 74 2.44 -11.73 1.04
CA ARG A 74 3.40 -12.61 1.69
C ARG A 74 2.97 -12.98 3.11
N VAL A 75 2.57 -12.01 3.93
CA VAL A 75 2.06 -12.24 5.29
C VAL A 75 0.84 -13.16 5.25
N LEU A 76 -0.06 -12.94 4.29
CA LEU A 76 -1.24 -13.78 4.10
C LEU A 76 -0.88 -15.23 3.76
N ARG A 77 0.05 -15.44 2.80
CA ARG A 77 0.52 -16.78 2.43
C ARG A 77 1.24 -17.50 3.56
N GLU A 78 2.08 -16.81 4.31
CA GLU A 78 2.86 -17.39 5.40
C GLU A 78 1.99 -17.73 6.62
N GLY A 79 0.96 -16.94 6.91
CA GLY A 79 0.13 -17.09 8.09
C GLY A 79 -1.16 -17.87 7.90
N PHE A 80 -1.70 -17.94 6.68
CA PHE A 80 -2.96 -18.60 6.40
C PHE A 80 -2.87 -20.12 6.51
N LEU A 81 -3.83 -20.75 7.16
CA LEU A 81 -3.96 -22.20 7.21
C LEU A 81 -5.23 -22.70 6.53
N SER A 82 -6.37 -22.17 6.91
CA SER A 82 -7.67 -22.56 6.37
C SER A 82 -8.70 -21.47 6.56
N MET A 83 -9.81 -21.59 5.87
CA MET A 83 -10.97 -20.72 6.06
C MET A 83 -12.26 -21.49 5.85
N ASP A 84 -13.29 -21.09 6.58
CA ASP A 84 -14.64 -21.58 6.44
C ASP A 84 -15.64 -20.46 6.75
N MET A 85 -16.88 -20.63 6.36
CA MET A 85 -17.91 -19.63 6.57
C MET A 85 -19.10 -20.19 7.35
N ALA A 86 -19.66 -19.35 8.21
CA ALA A 86 -20.95 -19.55 8.86
C ALA A 86 -21.88 -18.43 8.40
N GLN A 87 -22.69 -18.68 7.37
CA GLN A 87 -23.52 -17.66 6.72
C GLN A 87 -22.64 -16.51 6.17
N ASN A 88 -22.76 -15.32 6.73
CA ASN A 88 -21.99 -14.13 6.36
C ASN A 88 -20.81 -13.84 7.31
N ILE A 89 -20.40 -14.81 8.10
CA ILE A 89 -19.21 -14.76 8.94
C ILE A 89 -18.15 -15.64 8.30
N LEU A 90 -17.02 -15.04 7.92
CA LEU A 90 -15.84 -15.76 7.46
C LEU A 90 -14.89 -15.99 8.62
N VAL A 91 -14.54 -17.23 8.84
CA VAL A 91 -13.56 -17.64 9.88
C VAL A 91 -12.28 -18.09 9.17
N ILE A 92 -11.16 -17.46 9.52
CA ILE A 92 -9.85 -17.80 8.98
C ILE A 92 -8.97 -18.30 10.11
N LYS A 93 -8.38 -19.46 9.90
CA LYS A 93 -7.38 -20.05 10.80
C LYS A 93 -5.99 -19.68 10.31
N THR A 94 -5.13 -19.29 11.22
CA THR A 94 -3.75 -18.89 10.95
C THR A 94 -2.77 -19.70 11.81
N VAL A 95 -1.50 -19.61 11.45
CA VAL A 95 -0.41 -20.00 12.33
C VAL A 95 -0.54 -19.26 13.66
N SER A 96 -0.25 -19.93 14.78
CA SER A 96 -0.32 -19.35 16.13
C SER A 96 0.46 -18.03 16.22
N GLY A 97 -0.15 -17.03 16.81
CA GLY A 97 0.42 -15.67 16.93
C GLY A 97 0.33 -14.80 15.67
N MET A 98 -0.16 -15.31 14.53
CA MET A 98 -0.19 -14.57 13.27
C MET A 98 -1.56 -13.97 12.90
N ALA A 99 -2.61 -14.23 13.69
CA ALA A 99 -3.95 -13.76 13.34
C ALA A 99 -4.03 -12.24 13.17
N SER A 100 -3.41 -11.46 14.03
CA SER A 100 -3.39 -9.99 13.92
C SER A 100 -2.67 -9.50 12.67
N ALA A 101 -1.54 -10.12 12.32
CA ALA A 101 -0.78 -9.76 11.11
C ALA A 101 -1.55 -10.10 9.82
N VAL A 102 -2.17 -11.28 9.77
CA VAL A 102 -3.00 -11.71 8.64
C VAL A 102 -4.27 -10.86 8.53
N CYS A 103 -4.90 -10.51 9.66
CA CYS A 103 -6.05 -9.61 9.69
C CYS A 103 -5.70 -8.23 9.14
N ALA A 104 -4.56 -7.66 9.54
CA ALA A 104 -4.06 -6.39 9.01
C ALA A 104 -3.80 -6.46 7.51
N ALA A 105 -3.31 -7.59 6.99
CA ALA A 105 -3.14 -7.81 5.56
C ALA A 105 -4.50 -7.83 4.82
N ILE A 106 -5.50 -8.48 5.38
CA ILE A 106 -6.86 -8.51 4.82
C ILE A 106 -7.48 -7.11 4.82
N ASP A 107 -7.36 -6.37 5.92
CA ASP A 107 -7.87 -4.98 6.03
C ASP A 107 -7.21 -4.05 5.00
N ALA A 108 -5.92 -4.25 4.74
CA ALA A 108 -5.18 -3.47 3.74
C ALA A 108 -5.67 -3.71 2.30
N MET A 109 -6.31 -4.84 2.02
CA MET A 109 -6.92 -5.12 0.72
C MET A 109 -8.19 -4.30 0.47
N LYS A 110 -8.73 -3.62 1.47
CA LYS A 110 -9.88 -2.71 1.40
C LYS A 110 -11.08 -3.31 0.67
N MET A 111 -11.39 -4.57 0.97
CA MET A 111 -12.54 -5.26 0.38
C MET A 111 -13.84 -4.67 0.93
N ARG A 112 -14.64 -4.07 0.06
CA ARG A 112 -15.91 -3.40 0.45
C ARG A 112 -16.96 -4.35 0.99
N GLU A 113 -16.85 -5.62 0.68
CA GLU A 113 -17.70 -6.70 1.15
C GLU A 113 -17.55 -6.93 2.66
N ILE A 114 -16.37 -6.67 3.22
CA ILE A 114 -16.07 -6.85 4.65
C ILE A 114 -16.52 -5.60 5.40
N VAL A 115 -17.39 -5.77 6.38
CA VAL A 115 -17.87 -4.71 7.28
C VAL A 115 -16.82 -4.43 8.36
N GLY A 116 -16.20 -5.48 8.87
CA GLY A 116 -15.14 -5.42 9.87
C GLY A 116 -14.60 -6.80 10.19
N SER A 117 -13.46 -6.84 10.84
CA SER A 117 -12.78 -8.06 11.25
C SER A 117 -12.19 -7.96 12.64
N ILE A 118 -12.07 -9.08 13.31
CA ILE A 118 -11.47 -9.23 14.64
C ILE A 118 -10.49 -10.40 14.62
N ALA A 119 -9.33 -10.22 15.23
CA ALA A 119 -8.30 -11.24 15.30
C ALA A 119 -8.03 -11.66 16.74
N GLY A 120 -8.00 -12.96 16.96
CA GLY A 120 -7.47 -13.57 18.18
C GLY A 120 -5.97 -13.89 18.01
N ASP A 121 -5.54 -15.02 18.58
CA ASP A 121 -4.16 -15.51 18.43
C ASP A 121 -3.94 -16.21 17.08
N ASP A 122 -4.80 -17.17 16.73
CA ASP A 122 -4.73 -18.04 15.56
C ASP A 122 -6.00 -18.02 14.69
N THR A 123 -6.96 -17.18 15.02
CA THR A 123 -8.28 -17.16 14.39
C THR A 123 -8.72 -15.74 14.14
N ILE A 124 -9.26 -15.51 12.94
CA ILE A 124 -9.85 -14.24 12.52
C ILE A 124 -11.32 -14.48 12.22
N MET A 125 -12.18 -13.56 12.66
CA MET A 125 -13.58 -13.52 12.27
C MET A 125 -13.85 -12.24 11.50
N CYS A 126 -14.39 -12.37 10.28
CA CYS A 126 -14.79 -11.27 9.45
C CYS A 126 -16.32 -11.25 9.33
N ALA A 127 -16.93 -10.12 9.64
CA ALA A 127 -18.34 -9.86 9.34
C ALA A 127 -18.45 -9.35 7.91
N ILE A 128 -19.22 -10.04 7.08
CA ILE A 128 -19.38 -9.73 5.65
C ILE A 128 -20.83 -9.34 5.39
N ARG A 129 -21.08 -8.55 4.36
CA ARG A 129 -22.41 -7.96 4.12
C ARG A 129 -23.46 -9.01 3.78
N THR A 130 -23.12 -9.95 2.94
CA THR A 130 -24.04 -11.01 2.47
C THR A 130 -23.33 -12.35 2.38
N VAL A 131 -24.11 -13.44 2.27
CA VAL A 131 -23.58 -14.79 2.03
C VAL A 131 -22.82 -14.85 0.70
N ASP A 132 -23.38 -14.25 -0.35
CA ASP A 132 -22.74 -14.22 -1.68
C ASP A 132 -21.42 -13.44 -1.67
N ASP A 133 -21.37 -12.32 -0.94
CA ASP A 133 -20.13 -11.57 -0.73
C ASP A 133 -19.09 -12.39 0.03
N THR A 134 -19.51 -13.28 0.94
CA THR A 134 -18.60 -14.17 1.66
C THR A 134 -17.91 -15.14 0.71
N TYR A 135 -18.62 -15.74 -0.22
CA TYR A 135 -18.01 -16.56 -1.27
C TYR A 135 -17.05 -15.75 -2.14
N ALA A 136 -17.41 -14.52 -2.50
CA ALA A 136 -16.55 -13.64 -3.29
C ALA A 136 -15.25 -13.29 -2.55
N VAL A 137 -15.32 -12.99 -1.26
CA VAL A 137 -14.14 -12.73 -0.42
C VAL A 137 -13.26 -13.98 -0.30
N MET A 138 -13.84 -15.13 -0.03
CA MET A 138 -13.11 -16.41 0.03
C MET A 138 -12.36 -16.69 -1.28
N LYS A 139 -13.00 -16.45 -2.42
CA LYS A 139 -12.36 -16.61 -3.73
C LYS A 139 -11.19 -15.67 -3.95
N LYS A 140 -11.31 -14.42 -3.50
CA LYS A 140 -10.21 -13.44 -3.55
C LYS A 140 -9.02 -13.88 -2.69
N ILE A 141 -9.27 -14.33 -1.46
CA ILE A 141 -8.24 -14.79 -0.54
C ILE A 141 -7.55 -16.03 -1.11
N ARG A 142 -8.29 -17.02 -1.61
CA ARG A 142 -7.72 -18.24 -2.23
C ARG A 142 -6.72 -17.93 -3.33
N ARG A 143 -7.05 -16.99 -4.22
CA ARG A 143 -6.15 -16.59 -5.32
C ARG A 143 -4.80 -16.03 -4.85
N ILE A 144 -4.75 -15.53 -3.63
CA ILE A 144 -3.53 -14.97 -3.05
C ILE A 144 -2.71 -16.07 -2.36
N VAL A 145 -3.35 -16.98 -1.65
CA VAL A 145 -2.67 -17.99 -0.83
C VAL A 145 -2.28 -19.25 -1.62
N GLU A 146 -2.94 -19.52 -2.72
CA GLU A 146 -2.57 -20.56 -3.70
C GLU A 146 -1.51 -20.04 -4.68
#